data_51db8d6f911b51520ac51e690360bc96
#
_entry.id   51db8d6f911b51520ac51e690360bc96
#
_cell.length_a   1.000
_cell.length_b   1.000
_cell.length_c   1.000
_cell.angle_alpha   90.00
_cell.angle_beta   90.00
_cell.angle_gamma   90.00
#
_symmetry.space_group_name_H-M   'P 1'
#
loop_
_entity.id
_entity.type
_entity.pdbx_description
1 polymer ?
#
loop_
_entity_poly.entity_id
_entity_poly.type
_entity_poly.pdbx_seq_one_letter_code
_entity_poly.pdbx_strand_id
1 'polypeptide(L)'
;IPAGKTVIEFELSKLVTPDEKRVLAENIALKLKGSEKVCIVGKNGAGKTTLLQKIVDELRKRTDIKAAYMPQNYEDMLDLDVTPVDFLDKSGEKEERTRIRTYLGSLKYTTDEMEHPIRELSGGQKAKVLLLNLSLSGANVLILDEPTRNFSPLSGPVIRKMFREFPGAVISISHDRKYINEVCDKIYELNENGLHIIE
;
A
#
# COMPACT_ATOMS: atom_id res chain seq x y z
N ILE A 1 11.54 9.47 3.47
CA ILE A 1 11.12 10.87 3.25
C ILE A 1 11.24 11.61 4.59
N PRO A 2 11.88 12.81 4.65
CA PRO A 2 11.96 13.60 5.87
C PRO A 2 10.57 13.94 6.45
N ALA A 3 10.41 13.88 7.76
CA ALA A 3 9.12 14.05 8.44
C ALA A 3 8.41 15.37 8.13
N GLY A 4 9.16 16.43 7.87
CA GLY A 4 8.61 17.75 7.53
C GLY A 4 8.27 17.97 6.05
N LYS A 5 8.68 17.05 5.18
CA LYS A 5 8.46 17.19 3.73
C LYS A 5 7.00 16.91 3.38
N THR A 6 6.38 17.83 2.65
CA THR A 6 5.06 17.58 2.06
C THR A 6 5.18 16.56 0.94
N VAL A 7 4.55 15.42 1.10
CA VAL A 7 4.48 14.32 0.11
C VAL A 7 3.42 14.62 -0.92
N ILE A 8 2.24 14.96 -0.46
CA ILE A 8 1.13 15.36 -1.31
C ILE A 8 0.37 16.53 -0.70
N GLU A 9 -0.02 17.45 -1.54
CA GLU A 9 -1.02 18.46 -1.26
C GLU A 9 -1.98 18.43 -2.45
N PHE A 10 -3.14 17.85 -2.22
CA PHE A 10 -4.10 17.50 -3.25
C PHE A 10 -5.41 18.22 -2.98
N GLU A 11 -5.91 18.95 -3.97
CA GLU A 11 -7.19 19.61 -3.94
C GLU A 11 -8.00 19.22 -5.17
N LEU A 12 -9.27 18.95 -4.96
CA LEU A 12 -10.20 18.59 -6.01
C LEU A 12 -11.57 19.23 -5.71
N SER A 13 -12.05 20.06 -6.63
CA SER A 13 -13.35 20.72 -6.46
C SER A 13 -14.51 19.73 -6.53
N LYS A 14 -14.42 18.74 -7.41
CA LYS A 14 -15.42 17.68 -7.58
C LYS A 14 -14.75 16.34 -7.87
N LEU A 15 -15.18 15.33 -7.14
CA LEU A 15 -14.87 13.93 -7.42
C LEU A 15 -16.04 13.34 -8.21
N VAL A 16 -15.80 12.88 -9.41
CA VAL A 16 -16.80 12.30 -10.30
C VAL A 16 -16.54 10.82 -10.55
N THR A 17 -17.58 10.11 -10.94
CA THR A 17 -17.44 8.70 -11.38
C THR A 17 -16.53 8.62 -12.62
N PRO A 18 -15.91 7.46 -12.89
CA PRO A 18 -15.03 7.28 -14.06
C PRO A 18 -15.70 7.60 -15.40
N ASP A 19 -17.03 7.45 -15.50
CA ASP A 19 -17.82 7.80 -16.68
C ASP A 19 -18.27 9.28 -16.70
N GLU A 20 -17.83 10.07 -15.71
CA GLU A 20 -18.14 11.49 -15.52
C GLU A 20 -19.62 11.85 -15.39
N LYS A 21 -20.48 10.86 -15.17
CA LYS A 21 -21.94 11.08 -15.12
C LYS A 21 -22.46 11.50 -13.75
N ARG A 22 -21.71 11.22 -12.68
CA ARG A 22 -22.18 11.48 -11.32
C ARG A 22 -21.08 12.12 -10.48
N VAL A 23 -21.45 13.17 -9.76
CA VAL A 23 -20.61 13.77 -8.71
C VAL A 23 -20.75 12.93 -7.44
N LEU A 24 -19.61 12.45 -6.92
CA LEU A 24 -19.54 11.65 -5.70
C LEU A 24 -19.29 12.48 -4.47
N ALA A 25 -18.45 13.50 -4.57
CA ALA A 25 -18.10 14.41 -3.50
C ALA A 25 -17.62 15.76 -4.05
N GLU A 26 -17.64 16.78 -3.20
CA GLU A 26 -17.17 18.12 -3.51
C GLU A 26 -16.16 18.58 -2.46
N ASN A 27 -15.31 19.55 -2.83
CA ASN A 27 -14.36 20.20 -1.90
C ASN A 27 -13.42 19.22 -1.17
N ILE A 28 -12.67 18.43 -1.93
CA ILE A 28 -11.69 17.51 -1.39
C ILE A 28 -10.36 18.20 -1.22
N ALA A 29 -9.79 18.12 -0.02
CA ALA A 29 -8.44 18.57 0.27
C ALA A 29 -7.72 17.51 1.13
N LEU A 30 -6.55 17.09 0.70
CA LEU A 30 -5.71 16.12 1.41
C LEU A 30 -4.27 16.63 1.46
N LYS A 31 -3.70 16.64 2.65
CA LYS A 31 -2.29 16.94 2.86
C LYS A 31 -1.62 15.82 3.61
N LEU A 32 -0.52 15.33 3.06
CA LEU A 32 0.28 14.25 3.62
C LEU A 32 1.72 14.70 3.75
N LYS A 33 2.31 14.48 4.90
CA LYS A 33 3.70 14.85 5.20
C LYS A 33 4.54 13.63 5.55
N GLY A 34 5.79 13.67 5.13
CA GLY A 34 6.83 12.75 5.57
C GLY A 34 6.46 11.29 5.48
N SER A 35 6.52 10.60 6.60
CA SER A 35 6.20 9.17 6.74
C SER A 35 4.83 8.91 7.37
N GLU A 36 3.93 9.87 7.32
CA GLU A 36 2.56 9.72 7.86
C GLU A 36 1.83 8.53 7.24
N LYS A 37 1.02 7.87 8.06
CA LYS A 37 0.12 6.80 7.67
C LYS A 37 -1.32 7.32 7.76
N VAL A 38 -1.98 7.45 6.63
CA VAL A 38 -3.33 8.02 6.51
C VAL A 38 -4.30 6.94 6.05
N CYS A 39 -5.47 6.91 6.68
CA CYS A 39 -6.58 6.07 6.26
C CYS A 39 -7.75 6.93 5.77
N ILE A 40 -8.38 6.50 4.69
CA ILE A 40 -9.61 7.06 4.18
C ILE A 40 -10.74 6.07 4.46
N VAL A 41 -11.72 6.50 5.21
CA VAL A 41 -12.94 5.74 5.52
C VAL A 41 -14.14 6.39 4.84
N GLY A 42 -15.25 5.67 4.78
CA GLY A 42 -16.50 6.15 4.19
C GLY A 42 -17.39 5.00 3.78
N LYS A 43 -18.63 5.29 3.48
CA LYS A 43 -19.62 4.30 3.02
C LYS A 43 -19.18 3.68 1.70
N ASN A 44 -19.65 2.47 1.43
CA ASN A 44 -19.51 1.85 0.12
C ASN A 44 -20.19 2.75 -0.95
N GLY A 45 -19.48 2.95 -2.06
CA GLY A 45 -19.94 3.83 -3.13
C GLY A 45 -19.70 5.32 -2.90
N ALA A 46 -19.01 5.72 -1.81
CA ALA A 46 -18.65 7.12 -1.56
C ALA A 46 -17.58 7.65 -2.53
N GLY A 47 -16.87 6.77 -3.23
CA GLY A 47 -15.83 7.16 -4.18
C GLY A 47 -14.41 7.03 -3.67
N LYS A 48 -14.17 6.25 -2.60
CA LYS A 48 -12.84 6.06 -2.01
C LYS A 48 -11.81 5.56 -3.02
N THR A 49 -12.14 4.51 -3.76
CA THR A 49 -11.24 3.95 -4.80
C THR A 49 -11.00 4.95 -5.92
N THR A 50 -12.03 5.68 -6.34
CA THR A 50 -11.90 6.74 -7.35
C THR A 50 -10.98 7.86 -6.88
N LEU A 51 -11.10 8.27 -5.62
CA LEU A 51 -10.19 9.25 -5.02
C LEU A 51 -8.74 8.74 -4.99
N LEU A 52 -8.55 7.49 -4.60
CA LEU A 52 -7.22 6.87 -4.58
C LEU A 52 -6.56 6.89 -5.97
N GLN A 53 -7.30 6.59 -7.03
CA GLN A 53 -6.80 6.65 -8.40
C GLN A 53 -6.36 8.06 -8.79
N LYS A 54 -7.14 9.09 -8.42
CA LYS A 54 -6.77 10.49 -8.65
C LYS A 54 -5.48 10.87 -7.92
N ILE A 55 -5.31 10.41 -6.69
CA ILE A 55 -4.09 10.63 -5.91
C ILE A 55 -2.89 9.94 -6.59
N VAL A 56 -3.05 8.70 -7.05
CA VAL A 56 -2.01 7.99 -7.81
C VAL A 56 -1.59 8.78 -9.03
N ASP A 57 -2.54 9.28 -9.81
CA ASP A 57 -2.26 10.04 -11.02
C ASP A 57 -1.46 11.33 -10.72
N GLU A 58 -1.79 12.02 -9.63
CA GLU A 58 -1.04 13.21 -9.19
C GLU A 58 0.38 12.87 -8.73
N LEU A 59 0.55 11.81 -7.96
CA LEU A 59 1.87 11.39 -7.48
C LEU A 59 2.80 10.93 -8.61
N ARG A 60 2.24 10.32 -9.66
CA ARG A 60 3.01 9.89 -10.84
C ARG A 60 3.63 11.05 -11.64
N LYS A 61 3.10 12.25 -11.50
CA LYS A 61 3.66 13.45 -12.13
C LYS A 61 4.93 13.96 -11.45
N ARG A 62 5.22 13.48 -10.24
CA ARG A 62 6.38 13.92 -9.46
C ARG A 62 7.56 12.99 -9.65
N THR A 63 8.74 13.57 -9.80
CA THR A 63 10.00 12.83 -9.97
C THR A 63 10.66 12.44 -8.66
N ASP A 64 10.34 13.15 -7.56
CA ASP A 64 10.88 12.90 -6.23
C ASP A 64 10.06 11.88 -5.42
N ILE A 65 8.92 11.47 -5.93
CA ILE A 65 8.01 10.48 -5.34
C ILE A 65 7.94 9.25 -6.22
N LYS A 66 8.23 8.10 -5.62
CA LYS A 66 8.00 6.80 -6.24
C LYS A 66 6.86 6.11 -5.52
N ALA A 67 5.65 6.33 -6.03
CA ALA A 67 4.44 5.76 -5.48
C ALA A 67 4.20 4.35 -6.03
N ALA A 68 3.83 3.43 -5.14
CA ALA A 68 3.37 2.10 -5.50
C ALA A 68 1.91 1.92 -5.07
N TYR A 69 1.09 1.49 -6.00
CA TYR A 69 -0.32 1.20 -5.78
C TYR A 69 -0.54 -0.30 -5.61
N MET A 70 -1.18 -0.69 -4.51
CA MET A 70 -1.56 -2.05 -4.22
C MET A 70 -3.09 -2.16 -4.26
N PRO A 71 -3.66 -2.81 -5.30
CA PRO A 71 -5.11 -2.99 -5.42
C PRO A 71 -5.63 -4.00 -4.41
N GLN A 72 -6.95 -4.11 -4.29
CA GLN A 72 -7.60 -5.10 -3.41
C GLN A 72 -7.14 -6.53 -3.70
N ASN A 73 -6.95 -6.86 -4.97
CA ASN A 73 -6.41 -8.15 -5.40
C ASN A 73 -4.91 -8.04 -5.69
N TYR A 74 -4.09 -7.94 -4.64
CA TYR A 74 -2.65 -7.74 -4.77
C TYR A 74 -1.91 -8.96 -5.39
N GLU A 75 -2.50 -10.13 -5.42
CA GLU A 75 -1.89 -11.31 -6.06
C GLU A 75 -1.62 -11.08 -7.55
N ASP A 76 -2.39 -10.22 -8.20
CA ASP A 76 -2.15 -9.83 -9.60
C ASP A 76 -0.81 -9.09 -9.80
N MET A 77 -0.20 -8.60 -8.74
CA MET A 77 1.11 -7.96 -8.75
C MET A 77 2.28 -8.94 -8.55
N LEU A 78 1.99 -10.20 -8.26
CA LEU A 78 2.96 -11.26 -8.04
C LEU A 78 3.04 -12.17 -9.27
N ASP A 79 4.24 -12.66 -9.57
CA ASP A 79 4.40 -13.81 -10.44
C ASP A 79 4.33 -15.08 -9.58
N LEU A 80 3.19 -15.74 -9.60
CA LEU A 80 2.92 -16.89 -8.73
C LEU A 80 3.69 -18.14 -9.12
N ASP A 81 4.27 -18.18 -10.31
CA ASP A 81 4.97 -19.35 -10.85
C ASP A 81 6.46 -19.38 -10.53
N VAL A 82 7.03 -18.25 -10.10
CA VAL A 82 8.44 -18.14 -9.72
C VAL A 82 8.63 -18.23 -8.21
N THR A 83 9.87 -18.50 -7.78
CA THR A 83 10.22 -18.50 -6.35
C THR A 83 10.29 -17.09 -5.79
N PRO A 84 10.16 -16.90 -4.46
CA PRO A 84 10.35 -15.59 -3.84
C PRO A 84 11.71 -14.96 -4.18
N VAL A 85 12.77 -15.75 -4.20
CA VAL A 85 14.11 -15.26 -4.55
C VAL A 85 14.17 -14.75 -5.98
N ASP A 86 13.63 -15.52 -6.92
CA ASP A 86 13.62 -15.11 -8.35
C ASP A 86 12.75 -13.88 -8.59
N PHE A 87 11.63 -13.77 -7.89
CA PHE A 87 10.74 -12.60 -7.98
C PHE A 87 11.42 -11.32 -7.49
N LEU A 88 12.18 -11.41 -6.40
CA LEU A 88 12.86 -10.27 -5.79
C LEU A 88 14.19 -9.92 -6.47
N ASP A 89 14.81 -10.88 -7.11
CA ASP A 89 16.11 -10.70 -7.79
C ASP A 89 15.93 -9.97 -9.11
N LYS A 90 16.53 -8.79 -9.22
CA LYS A 90 16.50 -7.98 -10.45
C LYS A 90 17.82 -8.01 -11.22
N SER A 91 18.90 -8.49 -10.60
CA SER A 91 20.26 -8.45 -11.19
C SER A 91 20.74 -9.80 -11.69
N GLY A 92 20.28 -10.90 -11.10
CA GLY A 92 20.82 -12.25 -11.31
C GLY A 92 22.19 -12.50 -10.66
N GLU A 93 22.71 -11.53 -9.92
CA GLU A 93 24.02 -11.61 -9.28
C GLU A 93 23.98 -12.45 -8.00
N LYS A 94 25.01 -13.25 -7.78
CA LYS A 94 25.10 -14.14 -6.62
C LYS A 94 25.00 -13.40 -5.28
N GLU A 95 25.65 -12.24 -5.20
CA GLU A 95 25.62 -11.41 -3.98
C GLU A 95 24.23 -10.89 -3.67
N GLU A 96 23.50 -10.43 -4.67
CA GLU A 96 22.13 -9.98 -4.55
C GLU A 96 21.19 -11.10 -4.10
N ARG A 97 21.31 -12.28 -4.71
CA ARG A 97 20.53 -13.46 -4.32
C ARG A 97 20.83 -13.90 -2.88
N THR A 98 22.07 -13.83 -2.45
CA THR A 98 22.45 -14.13 -1.07
C THR A 98 21.84 -13.13 -0.10
N ARG A 99 21.88 -11.86 -0.43
CA ARG A 99 21.27 -10.79 0.36
C ARG A 99 19.74 -10.97 0.49
N ILE A 100 19.05 -11.30 -0.60
CA ILE A 100 17.63 -11.58 -0.62
C ILE A 100 17.29 -12.79 0.26
N ARG A 101 18.05 -13.88 0.16
CA ARG A 101 17.86 -15.06 1.00
C ARG A 101 18.05 -14.76 2.49
N THR A 102 19.05 -13.98 2.84
CA THR A 102 19.28 -13.52 4.21
C THR A 102 18.11 -12.69 4.72
N TYR A 103 17.60 -11.81 3.90
CA TYR A 103 16.45 -10.98 4.23
C TYR A 103 15.17 -11.79 4.46
N LEU A 104 14.88 -12.72 3.56
CA LEU A 104 13.75 -13.64 3.70
C LEU A 104 13.89 -14.51 4.96
N GLY A 105 15.10 -15.00 5.26
CA GLY A 105 15.37 -15.73 6.49
C GLY A 105 15.08 -14.89 7.75
N SER A 106 15.42 -13.61 7.74
CA SER A 106 15.11 -12.69 8.84
C SER A 106 13.60 -12.50 9.03
N LEU A 107 12.81 -12.65 7.96
CA LEU A 107 11.34 -12.65 7.98
C LEU A 107 10.74 -14.03 8.24
N LYS A 108 11.58 -14.98 8.68
CA LYS A 108 11.21 -16.37 9.04
C LYS A 108 10.73 -17.26 7.88
N TYR A 109 11.16 -16.96 6.65
CA TYR A 109 10.99 -17.90 5.55
C TYR A 109 11.96 -19.08 5.73
N THR A 110 11.47 -20.28 5.52
CA THR A 110 12.32 -21.48 5.45
C THR A 110 13.01 -21.53 4.08
N THR A 111 14.10 -22.31 4.00
CA THR A 111 14.78 -22.57 2.71
C THR A 111 13.80 -23.15 1.70
N ASP A 112 12.95 -24.07 2.13
CA ASP A 112 11.93 -24.69 1.29
C ASP A 112 10.95 -23.66 0.71
N GLU A 113 10.45 -22.75 1.54
CA GLU A 113 9.57 -21.66 1.10
C GLU A 113 10.24 -20.68 0.14
N MET A 114 11.55 -20.49 0.25
CA MET A 114 12.33 -19.66 -0.68
C MET A 114 12.52 -20.29 -2.06
N GLU A 115 12.49 -21.63 -2.14
CA GLU A 115 12.79 -22.43 -3.33
C GLU A 115 11.55 -22.97 -4.04
N HIS A 116 10.34 -22.73 -3.49
CA HIS A 116 9.07 -23.12 -4.11
C HIS A 116 8.33 -21.91 -4.69
N PRO A 117 7.44 -22.16 -5.66
CA PRO A 117 6.66 -21.07 -6.27
C PRO A 117 5.85 -20.26 -5.25
N ILE A 118 5.75 -18.97 -5.48
CA ILE A 118 5.00 -18.04 -4.60
C ILE A 118 3.55 -18.50 -4.37
N ARG A 119 2.93 -19.20 -5.34
CA ARG A 119 1.58 -19.74 -5.17
C ARG A 119 1.41 -20.65 -3.96
N GLU A 120 2.47 -21.30 -3.52
CA GLU A 120 2.47 -22.24 -2.38
C GLU A 120 2.58 -21.52 -1.01
N LEU A 121 2.90 -20.24 -1.02
CA LEU A 121 3.01 -19.44 0.21
C LEU A 121 1.63 -19.13 0.80
N SER A 122 1.61 -18.91 2.12
CA SER A 122 0.43 -18.33 2.78
C SER A 122 0.16 -16.90 2.29
N GLY A 123 -1.08 -16.41 2.49
CA GLY A 123 -1.42 -15.04 2.12
C GLY A 123 -0.51 -14.00 2.78
N GLY A 124 -0.18 -14.19 4.06
CA GLY A 124 0.73 -13.29 4.79
C GLY A 124 2.16 -13.31 4.21
N GLN A 125 2.66 -14.47 3.82
CA GLN A 125 3.96 -14.59 3.18
C GLN A 125 3.97 -13.95 1.78
N LYS A 126 2.93 -14.14 0.98
CA LYS A 126 2.77 -13.46 -0.31
C LYS A 126 2.80 -11.94 -0.17
N ALA A 127 2.11 -11.40 0.83
CA ALA A 127 2.13 -9.96 1.11
C ALA A 127 3.51 -9.45 1.49
N LYS A 128 4.26 -10.21 2.30
CA LYS A 128 5.64 -9.86 2.66
C LYS A 128 6.54 -9.81 1.44
N VAL A 129 6.45 -10.79 0.54
CA VAL A 129 7.21 -10.80 -0.71
C VAL A 129 6.89 -9.56 -1.55
N LEU A 130 5.62 -9.23 -1.69
CA LEU A 130 5.22 -8.05 -2.43
C LEU A 130 5.76 -6.75 -1.81
N LEU A 131 5.60 -6.58 -0.50
CA LEU A 131 6.10 -5.39 0.21
C LEU A 131 7.63 -5.28 0.13
N LEU A 132 8.32 -6.38 0.26
CA LEU A 132 9.77 -6.40 0.08
C LEU A 132 10.17 -6.00 -1.34
N ASN A 133 9.46 -6.49 -2.35
CA ASN A 133 9.66 -6.09 -3.73
C ASN A 133 9.46 -4.57 -3.94
N LEU A 134 8.40 -4.01 -3.39
CA LEU A 134 8.13 -2.57 -3.46
C LEU A 134 9.21 -1.75 -2.75
N SER A 135 9.68 -2.20 -1.60
CA SER A 135 10.77 -1.55 -0.86
C SER A 135 12.09 -1.61 -1.64
N LEU A 136 12.44 -2.76 -2.19
CA LEU A 136 13.65 -2.92 -3.01
C LEU A 136 13.60 -2.11 -4.31
N SER A 137 12.41 -1.88 -4.85
CA SER A 137 12.21 -1.03 -6.03
C SER A 137 12.35 0.47 -5.73
N GLY A 138 12.51 0.84 -4.45
CA GLY A 138 12.66 2.23 -4.02
C GLY A 138 11.36 3.00 -3.83
N ALA A 139 10.23 2.31 -3.73
CA ALA A 139 8.95 2.95 -3.41
C ALA A 139 9.05 3.69 -2.07
N ASN A 140 8.63 4.95 -2.05
CA ASN A 140 8.64 5.79 -0.86
C ASN A 140 7.24 6.28 -0.45
N VAL A 141 6.24 5.94 -1.24
CA VAL A 141 4.82 6.13 -0.92
C VAL A 141 4.06 4.86 -1.32
N LEU A 142 3.29 4.32 -0.40
CA LEU A 142 2.39 3.20 -0.66
C LEU A 142 0.95 3.69 -0.69
N ILE A 143 0.20 3.23 -1.67
CA ILE A 143 -1.22 3.50 -1.81
C ILE A 143 -1.93 2.15 -1.82
N LEU A 144 -2.76 1.92 -0.79
CA LEU A 144 -3.29 0.61 -0.46
C LEU A 144 -4.82 0.62 -0.47
N ASP A 145 -5.42 -0.24 -1.26
CA ASP A 145 -6.87 -0.41 -1.29
C ASP A 145 -7.26 -1.70 -0.57
N GLU A 146 -7.82 -1.57 0.63
CA GLU A 146 -8.22 -2.67 1.52
C GLU A 146 -7.09 -3.70 1.76
N PRO A 147 -5.94 -3.28 2.32
CA PRO A 147 -4.73 -4.08 2.34
C PRO A 147 -4.81 -5.35 3.19
N THR A 148 -5.82 -5.48 4.07
CA THR A 148 -5.99 -6.64 4.94
C THR A 148 -7.15 -7.54 4.56
N ARG A 149 -7.89 -7.21 3.49
CA ARG A 149 -9.14 -7.88 3.14
C ARG A 149 -8.99 -9.37 2.84
N ASN A 150 -7.91 -9.76 2.19
CA ASN A 150 -7.70 -11.12 1.68
C ASN A 150 -6.76 -11.97 2.56
N PHE A 151 -6.47 -11.51 3.79
CA PHE A 151 -5.56 -12.21 4.69
C PHE A 151 -6.32 -12.98 5.75
N SER A 152 -5.75 -14.12 6.15
CA SER A 152 -6.21 -14.82 7.34
C SER A 152 -6.01 -13.96 8.60
N PRO A 153 -6.86 -14.12 9.63
CA PRO A 153 -6.68 -13.40 10.88
C PRO A 153 -5.31 -13.60 11.53
N LEU A 154 -4.68 -14.76 11.30
CA LEU A 154 -3.34 -15.08 11.83
C LEU A 154 -2.23 -14.23 11.18
N SER A 155 -2.42 -13.82 9.93
CA SER A 155 -1.46 -12.98 9.20
C SER A 155 -1.59 -11.49 9.53
N GLY A 156 -2.72 -11.08 10.08
CA GLY A 156 -3.04 -9.68 10.35
C GLY A 156 -1.99 -8.92 11.15
N PRO A 157 -1.54 -9.42 12.33
CA PRO A 157 -0.53 -8.72 13.14
C PRO A 157 0.77 -8.44 12.41
N VAL A 158 1.25 -9.38 11.62
CA VAL A 158 2.49 -9.25 10.85
C VAL A 158 2.33 -8.19 9.76
N ILE A 159 1.22 -8.21 9.03
CA ILE A 159 0.93 -7.27 7.95
C ILE A 159 0.79 -5.85 8.48
N ARG A 160 0.05 -5.66 9.57
CA ARG A 160 -0.10 -4.35 10.21
C ARG A 160 1.25 -3.79 10.66
N LYS A 161 2.09 -4.63 11.28
CA LYS A 161 3.45 -4.24 11.67
C LYS A 161 4.29 -3.80 10.47
N MET A 162 4.24 -4.53 9.36
CA MET A 162 4.98 -4.19 8.14
C MET A 162 4.58 -2.83 7.58
N PHE A 163 3.29 -2.53 7.51
CA PHE A 163 2.81 -1.23 7.03
C PHE A 163 3.14 -0.11 8.02
N ARG A 164 3.03 -0.38 9.32
CA ARG A 164 3.40 0.61 10.35
C ARG A 164 4.88 0.98 10.29
N GLU A 165 5.74 0.02 10.06
CA GLU A 165 7.20 0.19 10.01
C GLU A 165 7.72 0.63 8.64
N PHE A 166 6.88 0.67 7.62
CA PHE A 166 7.29 1.15 6.31
C PHE A 166 7.85 2.58 6.42
N PRO A 167 9.09 2.84 5.94
CA PRO A 167 9.77 4.12 6.18
C PRO A 167 9.22 5.30 5.39
N GLY A 168 8.33 5.06 4.42
CA GLY A 168 7.67 6.08 3.63
C GLY A 168 6.26 6.41 4.10
N ALA A 169 5.57 7.22 3.31
CA ALA A 169 4.18 7.56 3.54
C ALA A 169 3.25 6.44 3.07
N VAL A 170 2.11 6.29 3.73
CA VAL A 170 1.08 5.32 3.36
C VAL A 170 -0.28 6.01 3.33
N ILE A 171 -1.00 5.83 2.23
CA ILE A 171 -2.41 6.21 2.09
C ILE A 171 -3.19 4.93 1.87
N SER A 172 -4.15 4.64 2.72
CA SER A 172 -4.96 3.43 2.64
C SER A 172 -6.45 3.72 2.67
N ILE A 173 -7.21 2.83 2.04
CA ILE A 173 -8.63 2.64 2.30
C ILE A 173 -8.74 1.38 3.16
N SER A 174 -9.43 1.45 4.28
CA SER A 174 -9.68 0.28 5.11
C SER A 174 -10.95 0.42 5.93
N HIS A 175 -11.64 -0.71 6.16
CA HIS A 175 -12.72 -0.87 7.13
C HIS A 175 -12.28 -1.67 8.35
N ASP A 176 -11.05 -2.18 8.35
CA ASP A 176 -10.48 -2.97 9.44
C ASP A 176 -10.06 -2.05 10.58
N ARG A 177 -10.80 -2.11 11.69
CA ARG A 177 -10.53 -1.30 12.88
C ARG A 177 -9.14 -1.53 13.47
N LYS A 178 -8.65 -2.78 13.44
CA LYS A 178 -7.31 -3.09 13.95
C LYS A 178 -6.23 -2.43 13.09
N TYR A 179 -6.39 -2.53 11.77
CA TYR A 179 -5.51 -1.85 10.83
C TYR A 179 -5.49 -0.34 11.06
N ILE A 180 -6.66 0.28 11.14
CA ILE A 180 -6.79 1.73 11.35
C ILE A 180 -6.10 2.14 12.67
N ASN A 181 -6.37 1.44 13.76
CA ASN A 181 -5.83 1.77 15.07
C ASN A 181 -4.32 1.55 15.20
N GLU A 182 -3.80 0.49 14.57
CA GLU A 182 -2.38 0.11 14.74
C GLU A 182 -1.46 0.74 13.69
N VAL A 183 -1.97 1.08 12.51
CA VAL A 183 -1.16 1.55 11.39
C VAL A 183 -1.29 3.04 11.15
N CYS A 184 -2.48 3.61 11.29
CA CYS A 184 -2.78 4.96 10.81
C CYS A 184 -2.56 6.04 11.86
N ASP A 185 -1.96 7.15 11.44
CA ASP A 185 -1.75 8.37 12.26
C ASP A 185 -2.92 9.35 12.11
N LYS A 186 -3.59 9.34 10.96
CA LYS A 186 -4.74 10.22 10.64
C LYS A 186 -5.81 9.44 9.92
N ILE A 187 -7.06 9.80 10.19
CA ILE A 187 -8.23 9.23 9.56
C ILE A 187 -9.05 10.35 8.91
N TYR A 188 -9.31 10.19 7.62
CA TYR A 188 -10.21 11.04 6.86
C TYR A 188 -11.49 10.29 6.53
N GLU A 189 -12.62 10.94 6.66
CA GLU A 189 -13.90 10.45 6.16
C GLU A 189 -14.26 11.12 4.84
N LEU A 190 -14.56 10.32 3.83
CA LEU A 190 -15.09 10.77 2.55
C LEU A 190 -16.61 10.65 2.55
N ASN A 191 -17.27 11.75 2.30
CA ASN A 191 -18.71 11.83 2.09
C ASN A 191 -19.05 12.86 1.00
N GLU A 192 -20.32 13.09 0.74
CA GLU A 192 -20.78 14.01 -0.30
C GLU A 192 -20.26 15.46 -0.13
N ASN A 193 -19.97 15.85 1.10
CA ASN A 193 -19.50 17.20 1.45
C ASN A 193 -17.97 17.33 1.38
N GLY A 194 -17.27 16.26 1.08
CA GLY A 194 -15.83 16.27 0.92
C GLY A 194 -15.08 15.27 1.80
N LEU A 195 -13.83 15.61 2.09
CA LEU A 195 -12.90 14.80 2.88
C LEU A 195 -12.59 15.54 4.18
N HIS A 196 -12.90 14.93 5.32
CA HIS A 196 -12.78 15.55 6.64
C HIS A 196 -11.94 14.69 7.58
N ILE A 197 -11.02 15.33 8.33
CA ILE A 197 -10.27 14.66 9.39
C ILE A 197 -11.24 14.34 10.53
N ILE A 198 -11.26 13.08 10.98
CA ILE A 198 -12.08 12.62 12.11
C ILE A 198 -11.25 12.14 13.29
N GLU A 199 -9.96 11.84 13.08
CA GLU A 199 -8.94 11.51 14.10
C GLU A 199 -7.52 11.81 13.59
#